data_2dd832e1c9ef40bc23dad88540993c1a
#
_entry.id   2dd832e1c9ef40bc23dad88540993c1a
#
_cell.length_a   1.000
_cell.length_b   1.000
_cell.length_c   1.000
_cell.angle_alpha   90.00
_cell.angle_beta   90.00
_cell.angle_gamma   90.00
#
_symmetry.space_group_name_H-M   'P 1'
#
loop_
_entity.id
_entity.type
_entity.pdbx_description
1 polymer ?
#
loop_
_entity_poly.entity_id
_entity_poly.type
_entity_poly.pdbx_seq_one_letter_code
_entity_poly.pdbx_strand_id
1 'polypeptide(L)'
;MDGRNCLKWFALGCVLAGAVGCNRNAVQPSPLGQMPVTNPPPATVASAKSIWGGSGQSQQPQVPVEITPPPSNKPPSADSLVAFADVRLEAAFDEKTAPGSKEALLDMAREGYQKALKQEPKNQSALLGVARFYSRVGEREKAIEAYKKYLTAFPKDVKAAQEVALAHARWKDWDGACAWCQFALKIDGENRDVKKTFGFCLARAGKWDEAFLMLCQIMPEAQARHNVAGLLDHMGQTEASKQQLQLALRADPGFQPSHAFLAELEGPRRAVTDPSGELRQVGALQPAP
;
A
#
# COMPACT_ATOMS: atom_id res chain seq x y z
N MET A 1 -36.53 -16.79 18.78
CA MET A 1 -36.25 -17.60 17.56
C MET A 1 -34.81 -18.06 17.69
N ASP A 2 -34.66 -19.37 17.84
CA ASP A 2 -33.52 -20.01 18.47
C ASP A 2 -32.23 -20.01 17.63
N GLY A 3 -31.12 -19.60 18.26
CA GLY A 3 -29.75 -19.59 17.72
C GLY A 3 -29.05 -20.96 17.66
N ARG A 4 -29.78 -22.07 17.49
CA ARG A 4 -29.24 -23.45 17.52
C ARG A 4 -29.15 -24.16 16.15
N ASN A 5 -29.44 -23.50 15.03
CA ASN A 5 -29.47 -24.15 13.71
C ASN A 5 -28.27 -23.77 12.79
N CYS A 6 -27.29 -23.00 13.25
CA CYS A 6 -26.12 -22.64 12.42
C CYS A 6 -24.95 -23.63 12.47
N LEU A 7 -24.98 -24.60 13.41
CA LEU A 7 -23.86 -25.55 13.60
C LEU A 7 -24.01 -26.88 12.84
N LYS A 8 -25.06 -27.10 12.07
CA LYS A 8 -25.32 -28.40 11.40
C LYS A 8 -24.93 -28.49 9.93
N TRP A 9 -24.38 -27.42 9.32
CA TRP A 9 -23.99 -27.44 7.91
C TRP A 9 -22.48 -27.61 7.67
N PHE A 10 -21.66 -27.74 8.73
CA PHE A 10 -20.21 -27.91 8.61
C PHE A 10 -19.71 -29.36 8.77
N ALA A 11 -20.60 -30.35 8.91
CA ALA A 11 -20.21 -31.72 9.20
C ALA A 11 -20.39 -32.72 8.05
N LEU A 12 -20.63 -32.28 6.79
CA LEU A 12 -20.85 -33.22 5.67
C LEU A 12 -20.02 -32.83 4.44
N GLY A 13 -18.71 -32.91 4.54
CA GLY A 13 -17.83 -32.59 3.41
C GLY A 13 -16.38 -33.07 3.52
N CYS A 14 -16.10 -34.04 4.36
CA CYS A 14 -14.76 -34.62 4.46
C CYS A 14 -14.79 -36.14 4.51
N VAL A 15 -15.15 -36.80 3.40
CA VAL A 15 -14.67 -38.17 3.12
C VAL A 15 -14.69 -38.34 1.60
N LEU A 16 -13.54 -38.20 0.95
CA LEU A 16 -13.09 -39.07 -0.15
C LEU A 16 -11.60 -38.81 -0.34
N ALA A 17 -10.83 -39.65 0.32
CA ALA A 17 -9.40 -39.81 0.08
C ALA A 17 -9.21 -40.44 -1.29
N GLY A 18 -8.51 -39.75 -2.18
CA GLY A 18 -7.95 -40.28 -3.40
C GLY A 18 -6.45 -40.11 -3.36
N ALA A 19 -5.73 -41.17 -3.02
CA ALA A 19 -4.29 -41.27 -3.13
C ALA A 19 -3.87 -41.26 -4.61
N VAL A 20 -3.08 -40.27 -5.03
CA VAL A 20 -2.29 -40.35 -6.26
C VAL A 20 -0.90 -39.77 -5.98
N GLY A 21 0.06 -40.66 -6.05
CA GLY A 21 1.45 -40.60 -6.45
C GLY A 21 2.31 -39.34 -6.21
N CYS A 22 3.24 -39.52 -5.30
CA CYS A 22 4.44 -38.67 -5.20
C CYS A 22 5.23 -38.71 -6.51
N ASN A 23 5.39 -37.58 -7.16
CA ASN A 23 6.54 -37.34 -8.04
C ASN A 23 7.39 -36.21 -7.44
N ARG A 24 8.46 -36.62 -6.75
CA ARG A 24 9.52 -35.76 -6.24
C ARG A 24 10.45 -35.41 -7.39
N ASN A 25 10.23 -34.31 -8.08
CA ASN A 25 11.27 -33.62 -8.79
C ASN A 25 11.74 -32.44 -7.94
N ALA A 26 12.80 -32.68 -7.19
CA ALA A 26 13.56 -31.66 -6.52
C ALA A 26 14.21 -30.77 -7.58
N VAL A 27 13.67 -29.57 -7.77
CA VAL A 27 14.35 -28.50 -8.50
C VAL A 27 15.42 -27.96 -7.55
N GLN A 28 16.68 -28.28 -7.83
CA GLN A 28 17.84 -27.69 -7.16
C GLN A 28 17.87 -26.19 -7.48
N PRO A 29 18.14 -25.29 -6.49
CA PRO A 29 18.38 -23.88 -6.77
C PRO A 29 19.73 -23.77 -7.53
N SER A 30 19.67 -23.17 -8.70
CA SER A 30 20.86 -22.81 -9.48
C SER A 30 21.73 -21.83 -8.67
N PRO A 31 23.06 -22.03 -8.63
CA PRO A 31 23.94 -21.07 -7.98
C PRO A 31 23.89 -19.73 -8.74
N LEU A 32 23.66 -18.65 -8.01
CA LEU A 32 23.76 -17.28 -8.50
C LEU A 32 25.10 -17.07 -9.17
N GLY A 33 25.10 -16.95 -10.50
CA GLY A 33 26.26 -16.61 -11.26
C GLY A 33 26.82 -15.25 -10.83
N GLN A 34 28.05 -15.27 -10.35
CA GLN A 34 28.81 -14.05 -10.08
C GLN A 34 28.98 -13.32 -11.42
N MET A 35 28.43 -12.09 -11.49
CA MET A 35 28.78 -11.20 -12.59
C MET A 35 30.27 -10.83 -12.51
N PRO A 36 31.02 -10.88 -13.59
CA PRO A 36 32.40 -10.46 -13.57
C PRO A 36 32.47 -8.95 -13.34
N VAL A 37 33.14 -8.55 -12.26
CA VAL A 37 33.51 -7.18 -11.99
C VAL A 37 34.61 -6.81 -13.00
N THR A 38 34.26 -6.12 -14.07
CA THR A 38 35.24 -5.52 -14.97
C THR A 38 35.78 -4.25 -14.33
N ASN A 39 36.99 -4.31 -13.79
CA ASN A 39 37.72 -3.13 -13.38
C ASN A 39 38.04 -2.27 -14.60
N PRO A 40 37.81 -0.95 -14.56
CA PRO A 40 38.29 -0.07 -15.62
C PRO A 40 39.83 -0.07 -15.65
N PRO A 41 40.43 0.03 -16.83
CA PRO A 41 41.90 0.05 -16.95
C PRO A 41 42.48 1.32 -16.31
N PRO A 42 43.69 1.25 -15.75
CA PRO A 42 44.32 2.40 -15.11
C PRO A 42 44.62 3.49 -16.16
N ALA A 43 44.23 4.72 -15.81
CA ALA A 43 44.55 5.89 -16.61
C ALA A 43 46.08 6.06 -16.68
N THR A 44 46.65 5.87 -17.83
CA THR A 44 48.05 6.21 -18.15
C THR A 44 48.18 7.74 -18.18
N VAL A 45 48.91 8.26 -17.19
CA VAL A 45 49.33 9.66 -17.13
C VAL A 45 50.46 9.86 -18.15
N ALA A 46 50.12 10.30 -19.35
CA ALA A 46 51.14 10.73 -20.31
C ALA A 46 51.54 12.21 -19.97
N SER A 47 52.75 12.34 -19.43
CA SER A 47 53.48 13.59 -19.29
C SER A 47 53.75 14.22 -20.66
N ALA A 48 53.09 15.28 -21.04
CA ALA A 48 53.42 16.07 -22.22
C ALA A 48 54.09 17.39 -21.81
N LYS A 49 55.36 17.49 -22.21
CA LYS A 49 56.18 18.69 -22.13
C LYS A 49 55.56 19.85 -22.90
N SER A 50 55.54 21.01 -22.29
CA SER A 50 55.20 22.29 -22.91
C SER A 50 56.22 22.65 -23.99
N ILE A 51 55.75 23.00 -25.19
CA ILE A 51 56.49 23.77 -26.17
C ILE A 51 55.61 24.97 -26.60
N TRP A 52 56.18 26.09 -26.55
CA TRP A 52 55.71 27.46 -26.72
C TRP A 52 54.93 27.73 -28.05
N GLY A 53 53.97 28.67 -27.91
CA GLY A 53 53.65 29.68 -28.90
C GLY A 53 52.38 29.47 -29.71
N GLY A 54 51.34 30.30 -29.44
CA GLY A 54 50.20 30.45 -30.32
C GLY A 54 49.03 31.13 -29.58
N SER A 55 48.78 32.36 -29.99
CA SER A 55 47.69 33.26 -29.60
C SER A 55 46.37 32.56 -29.25
N GLY A 56 45.96 32.67 -28.01
CA GLY A 56 44.78 32.06 -27.50
C GLY A 56 43.50 32.78 -27.91
N GLN A 57 42.64 32.09 -28.56
CA GLN A 57 41.20 32.31 -28.45
C GLN A 57 40.72 31.43 -27.27
N SER A 58 40.22 32.08 -26.23
CA SER A 58 39.56 31.43 -25.11
C SER A 58 38.28 30.75 -25.63
N GLN A 59 38.39 29.45 -25.91
CA GLN A 59 37.19 28.61 -26.02
C GLN A 59 36.58 28.46 -24.63
N GLN A 60 35.49 29.17 -24.42
CA GLN A 60 34.59 28.88 -23.26
C GLN A 60 34.19 27.40 -23.30
N PRO A 61 34.17 26.72 -22.17
CA PRO A 61 33.63 25.37 -22.12
C PRO A 61 32.20 25.39 -22.65
N GLN A 62 31.94 24.68 -23.77
CA GLN A 62 30.60 24.48 -24.27
C GLN A 62 29.86 23.66 -23.23
N VAL A 63 28.96 24.31 -22.49
CA VAL A 63 27.94 23.65 -21.69
C VAL A 63 27.18 22.72 -22.64
N PRO A 64 26.99 21.43 -22.33
CA PRO A 64 26.17 20.56 -23.16
C PRO A 64 24.84 21.25 -23.38
N VAL A 65 24.52 21.56 -24.62
CA VAL A 65 23.19 22.09 -24.99
C VAL A 65 22.23 20.96 -24.70
N GLU A 66 21.49 21.13 -23.61
CA GLU A 66 20.36 20.28 -23.29
C GLU A 66 19.42 20.39 -24.49
N ILE A 67 19.34 19.33 -25.30
CA ILE A 67 18.46 19.27 -26.47
C ILE A 67 17.04 19.12 -25.88
N THR A 68 16.47 20.24 -25.47
CA THR A 68 15.05 20.32 -25.21
C THR A 68 14.34 20.09 -26.53
N PRO A 69 13.49 19.05 -26.65
CA PRO A 69 12.73 18.84 -27.85
C PRO A 69 11.93 20.11 -28.16
N PRO A 70 11.76 20.50 -29.44
CA PRO A 70 11.02 21.70 -29.80
C PRO A 70 9.63 21.65 -29.16
N PRO A 71 9.12 22.76 -28.62
CA PRO A 71 7.80 22.79 -28.01
C PRO A 71 6.77 22.27 -29.00
N SER A 72 6.14 21.17 -28.67
CA SER A 72 5.07 20.60 -29.48
C SER A 72 3.93 21.62 -29.54
N ASN A 73 3.62 22.16 -30.70
CA ASN A 73 2.47 23.05 -30.91
C ASN A 73 1.11 22.35 -30.81
N LYS A 74 1.11 21.04 -30.52
CA LYS A 74 -0.10 20.30 -30.23
C LYS A 74 -0.52 20.53 -28.78
N PRO A 75 -1.81 20.84 -28.53
CA PRO A 75 -2.31 20.89 -27.18
C PRO A 75 -2.08 19.52 -26.49
N PRO A 76 -1.79 19.51 -25.19
CA PRO A 76 -1.56 18.27 -24.47
C PRO A 76 -2.79 17.36 -24.57
N SER A 77 -2.57 16.05 -24.73
CA SER A 77 -3.64 15.05 -24.73
C SER A 77 -4.29 14.94 -23.35
N ALA A 78 -5.49 14.36 -23.29
CA ALA A 78 -6.17 14.10 -22.03
C ALA A 78 -5.28 13.29 -21.05
N ASP A 79 -4.59 12.26 -21.53
CA ASP A 79 -3.69 11.45 -20.71
C ASP A 79 -2.46 12.25 -20.23
N SER A 80 -1.92 13.14 -21.05
CA SER A 80 -0.84 14.04 -20.63
C SER A 80 -1.30 15.00 -19.53
N LEU A 81 -2.52 15.54 -19.66
CA LEU A 81 -3.12 16.41 -18.63
C LEU A 81 -3.32 15.65 -17.31
N VAL A 82 -3.76 14.39 -17.37
CA VAL A 82 -3.89 13.51 -16.19
C VAL A 82 -2.54 13.27 -15.55
N ALA A 83 -1.52 12.88 -16.35
CA ALA A 83 -0.17 12.62 -15.82
C ALA A 83 0.41 13.86 -15.10
N PHE A 84 0.24 15.05 -15.68
CA PHE A 84 0.64 16.30 -15.01
C PHE A 84 -0.17 16.60 -13.75
N ALA A 85 -1.46 16.27 -13.74
CA ALA A 85 -2.30 16.43 -12.54
C ALA A 85 -1.88 15.47 -11.44
N ASP A 86 -1.59 14.20 -11.76
CA ASP A 86 -1.11 13.19 -10.82
C ASP A 86 0.20 13.62 -10.16
N VAL A 87 1.19 14.09 -10.94
CA VAL A 87 2.47 14.59 -10.42
C VAL A 87 2.26 15.77 -9.46
N ARG A 88 1.37 16.71 -9.77
CA ARG A 88 1.07 17.85 -8.90
C ARG A 88 0.34 17.42 -7.62
N LEU A 89 -0.57 16.44 -7.73
CA LEU A 89 -1.25 15.88 -6.58
C LEU A 89 -0.28 15.16 -5.65
N GLU A 90 0.66 14.38 -6.18
CA GLU A 90 1.73 13.75 -5.38
C GLU A 90 2.60 14.81 -4.72
N ALA A 91 3.08 15.80 -5.49
CA ALA A 91 3.90 16.88 -4.97
C ALA A 91 3.21 17.68 -3.86
N ALA A 92 1.88 17.90 -3.93
CA ALA A 92 1.14 18.63 -2.90
C ALA A 92 1.15 17.94 -1.52
N PHE A 93 1.43 16.63 -1.49
CA PHE A 93 1.50 15.83 -0.25
C PHE A 93 2.91 15.34 0.08
N ASP A 94 3.94 15.80 -0.66
CA ASP A 94 5.34 15.53 -0.32
C ASP A 94 5.73 16.37 0.90
N GLU A 95 6.43 15.75 1.86
CA GLU A 95 6.91 16.42 3.09
C GLU A 95 7.86 17.59 2.79
N LYS A 96 8.54 17.57 1.63
CA LYS A 96 9.47 18.62 1.19
C LYS A 96 8.77 19.82 0.57
N THR A 97 7.47 19.74 0.31
CA THR A 97 6.72 20.83 -0.32
C THR A 97 6.50 21.97 0.66
N ALA A 98 6.89 23.17 0.26
CA ALA A 98 6.68 24.36 1.06
C ALA A 98 5.19 24.56 1.37
N PRO A 99 4.79 24.91 2.61
CA PRO A 99 3.39 25.01 3.01
C PRO A 99 2.54 25.89 2.11
N GLY A 100 3.08 26.99 1.60
CA GLY A 100 2.35 27.89 0.68
C GLY A 100 2.20 27.42 -0.75
N SER A 101 2.87 26.32 -1.14
CA SER A 101 2.78 25.78 -2.50
C SER A 101 1.72 24.69 -2.64
N LYS A 102 1.23 24.14 -1.52
CA LYS A 102 0.29 23.01 -1.52
C LYS A 102 -1.02 23.36 -2.21
N GLU A 103 -1.63 24.47 -1.84
CA GLU A 103 -2.91 24.92 -2.41
C GLU A 103 -2.80 25.16 -3.91
N ALA A 104 -1.71 25.82 -4.36
CA ALA A 104 -1.46 26.03 -5.78
C ALA A 104 -1.30 24.72 -6.56
N LEU A 105 -0.58 23.75 -6.00
CA LEU A 105 -0.43 22.42 -6.61
C LEU A 105 -1.75 21.66 -6.68
N LEU A 106 -2.59 21.74 -5.64
CA LEU A 106 -3.93 21.14 -5.63
C LEU A 106 -4.85 21.78 -6.66
N ASP A 107 -4.81 23.12 -6.80
CA ASP A 107 -5.61 23.81 -7.83
C ASP A 107 -5.16 23.43 -9.23
N MET A 108 -3.86 23.36 -9.49
CA MET A 108 -3.32 22.90 -10.78
C MET A 108 -3.67 21.45 -11.07
N ALA A 109 -3.66 20.57 -10.08
CA ALA A 109 -4.06 19.17 -10.24
C ALA A 109 -5.55 19.08 -10.61
N ARG A 110 -6.41 19.77 -9.86
CA ARG A 110 -7.85 19.84 -10.12
C ARG A 110 -8.16 20.34 -11.53
N GLU A 111 -7.50 21.44 -11.93
CA GLU A 111 -7.68 22.02 -13.27
C GLU A 111 -7.23 21.04 -14.37
N GLY A 112 -6.11 20.31 -14.16
CA GLY A 112 -5.62 19.31 -15.09
C GLY A 112 -6.63 18.19 -15.33
N TYR A 113 -7.20 17.60 -14.27
CA TYR A 113 -8.24 16.59 -14.41
C TYR A 113 -9.51 17.14 -15.09
N GLN A 114 -9.92 18.37 -14.76
CA GLN A 114 -11.09 18.99 -15.39
C GLN A 114 -10.87 19.22 -16.88
N LYS A 115 -9.67 19.69 -17.30
CA LYS A 115 -9.31 19.86 -18.72
C LYS A 115 -9.31 18.52 -19.44
N ALA A 116 -8.75 17.46 -18.83
CA ALA A 116 -8.76 16.12 -19.38
C ALA A 116 -10.20 15.62 -19.62
N LEU A 117 -11.10 15.78 -18.65
CA LEU A 117 -12.50 15.38 -18.76
C LEU A 117 -13.32 16.25 -19.72
N LYS A 118 -12.89 17.51 -19.99
CA LYS A 118 -13.49 18.33 -21.05
C LYS A 118 -13.13 17.81 -22.43
N GLN A 119 -11.90 17.31 -22.61
CA GLN A 119 -11.48 16.72 -23.88
C GLN A 119 -12.09 15.32 -24.08
N GLU A 120 -12.05 14.49 -23.02
CA GLU A 120 -12.51 13.11 -23.05
C GLU A 120 -13.37 12.82 -21.78
N PRO A 121 -14.71 13.01 -21.87
CA PRO A 121 -15.59 12.86 -20.69
C PRO A 121 -15.61 11.46 -20.07
N LYS A 122 -15.18 10.44 -20.79
CA LYS A 122 -15.09 9.04 -20.34
C LYS A 122 -13.63 8.58 -20.16
N ASN A 123 -12.66 9.50 -20.11
CA ASN A 123 -11.27 9.12 -19.86
C ASN A 123 -11.17 8.45 -18.47
N GLN A 124 -10.75 7.18 -18.48
CA GLN A 124 -10.70 6.33 -17.28
C GLN A 124 -9.77 6.91 -16.22
N SER A 125 -8.56 7.29 -16.63
CA SER A 125 -7.55 7.83 -15.73
C SER A 125 -7.97 9.15 -15.12
N ALA A 126 -8.62 10.03 -15.89
CA ALA A 126 -9.12 11.31 -15.39
C ALA A 126 -10.26 11.16 -14.38
N LEU A 127 -11.23 10.27 -14.65
CA LEU A 127 -12.34 10.01 -13.71
C LEU A 127 -11.82 9.44 -12.39
N LEU A 128 -10.88 8.48 -12.44
CA LEU A 128 -10.26 7.91 -11.25
C LEU A 128 -9.36 8.93 -10.53
N GLY A 129 -8.62 9.75 -11.29
CA GLY A 129 -7.79 10.82 -10.76
C GLY A 129 -8.59 11.85 -9.95
N VAL A 130 -9.77 12.26 -10.43
CA VAL A 130 -10.68 13.14 -9.68
C VAL A 130 -11.12 12.51 -8.35
N ALA A 131 -11.46 11.21 -8.36
CA ALA A 131 -11.88 10.51 -7.15
C ALA A 131 -10.74 10.43 -6.11
N ARG A 132 -9.52 10.10 -6.57
CA ARG A 132 -8.30 10.10 -5.74
C ARG A 132 -7.97 11.48 -5.20
N PHE A 133 -8.12 12.52 -6.03
CA PHE A 133 -7.92 13.91 -5.63
C PHE A 133 -8.80 14.26 -4.44
N TYR A 134 -10.12 14.12 -4.55
CA TYR A 134 -11.03 14.43 -3.44
C TYR A 134 -10.77 13.56 -2.20
N SER A 135 -10.43 12.29 -2.39
CA SER A 135 -10.09 11.39 -1.29
C SER A 135 -8.83 11.84 -0.51
N ARG A 136 -7.82 12.37 -1.21
CA ARG A 136 -6.58 12.88 -0.60
C ARG A 136 -6.75 14.23 0.08
N VAL A 137 -7.56 15.12 -0.53
CA VAL A 137 -7.89 16.42 0.06
C VAL A 137 -8.79 16.29 1.29
N GLY A 138 -9.46 15.13 1.46
CA GLY A 138 -10.35 14.87 2.59
C GLY A 138 -11.81 15.25 2.33
N GLU A 139 -12.15 15.61 1.10
CA GLU A 139 -13.53 15.92 0.70
C GLU A 139 -14.33 14.62 0.47
N ARG A 140 -14.77 14.01 1.57
CA ARG A 140 -15.34 12.66 1.61
C ARG A 140 -16.52 12.48 0.66
N GLU A 141 -17.49 13.37 0.71
CA GLU A 141 -18.73 13.28 -0.09
C GLU A 141 -18.42 13.37 -1.58
N LYS A 142 -17.56 14.32 -1.99
CA LYS A 142 -17.13 14.46 -3.39
C LYS A 142 -16.30 13.26 -3.86
N ALA A 143 -15.46 12.69 -2.98
CA ALA A 143 -14.71 11.49 -3.31
C ALA A 143 -15.64 10.30 -3.57
N ILE A 144 -16.62 10.07 -2.70
CA ILE A 144 -17.61 8.99 -2.86
C ILE A 144 -18.40 9.15 -4.15
N GLU A 145 -18.86 10.38 -4.46
CA GLU A 145 -19.60 10.68 -5.69
C GLU A 145 -18.73 10.42 -6.93
N ALA A 146 -17.48 10.88 -6.91
CA ALA A 146 -16.55 10.68 -8.02
C ALA A 146 -16.23 9.18 -8.24
N TYR A 147 -16.00 8.41 -7.17
CA TYR A 147 -15.83 6.96 -7.27
C TYR A 147 -17.09 6.26 -7.79
N LYS A 148 -18.28 6.63 -7.33
CA LYS A 148 -19.54 6.09 -7.86
C LYS A 148 -19.68 6.37 -9.36
N LYS A 149 -19.38 7.60 -9.79
CA LYS A 149 -19.38 7.96 -11.21
C LYS A 149 -18.40 7.12 -12.01
N TYR A 150 -17.18 6.93 -11.48
CA TYR A 150 -16.19 6.05 -12.09
C TYR A 150 -16.70 4.61 -12.23
N LEU A 151 -17.16 4.00 -11.14
CA LEU A 151 -17.62 2.61 -11.12
C LEU A 151 -18.92 2.39 -11.92
N THR A 152 -19.71 3.44 -12.14
CA THR A 152 -20.84 3.37 -13.08
C THR A 152 -20.35 3.21 -14.53
N ALA A 153 -19.25 3.87 -14.88
CA ALA A 153 -18.64 3.76 -16.21
C ALA A 153 -17.80 2.47 -16.36
N PHE A 154 -17.13 2.04 -15.29
CA PHE A 154 -16.21 0.89 -15.24
C PHE A 154 -16.57 -0.09 -14.12
N PRO A 155 -17.72 -0.80 -14.19
CA PRO A 155 -18.25 -1.57 -13.06
C PRO A 155 -17.44 -2.81 -12.68
N LYS A 156 -16.52 -3.26 -13.55
CA LYS A 156 -15.68 -4.44 -13.32
C LYS A 156 -14.27 -4.12 -12.82
N ASP A 157 -13.99 -2.85 -12.52
CA ASP A 157 -12.69 -2.47 -12.00
C ASP A 157 -12.57 -2.76 -10.49
N VAL A 158 -12.03 -3.94 -10.20
CA VAL A 158 -11.80 -4.44 -8.84
C VAL A 158 -10.84 -3.52 -8.06
N LYS A 159 -9.81 -2.99 -8.74
CA LYS A 159 -8.82 -2.11 -8.11
C LYS A 159 -9.47 -0.80 -7.65
N ALA A 160 -10.29 -0.20 -8.48
CA ALA A 160 -11.02 1.00 -8.11
C ALA A 160 -11.98 0.73 -6.94
N ALA A 161 -12.71 -0.38 -6.94
CA ALA A 161 -13.57 -0.78 -5.82
C ALA A 161 -12.76 -0.96 -4.52
N GLN A 162 -11.57 -1.56 -4.59
CA GLN A 162 -10.64 -1.67 -3.46
C GLN A 162 -10.14 -0.29 -3.00
N GLU A 163 -9.85 0.64 -3.92
CA GLU A 163 -9.45 2.01 -3.56
C GLU A 163 -10.55 2.74 -2.78
N VAL A 164 -11.82 2.52 -3.12
CA VAL A 164 -12.95 3.06 -2.34
C VAL A 164 -12.95 2.49 -0.93
N ALA A 165 -12.75 1.17 -0.77
CA ALA A 165 -12.65 0.55 0.54
C ALA A 165 -11.51 1.16 1.38
N LEU A 166 -10.34 1.37 0.76
CA LEU A 166 -9.21 2.02 1.42
C LEU A 166 -9.48 3.50 1.75
N ALA A 167 -10.27 4.22 0.93
CA ALA A 167 -10.69 5.58 1.25
C ALA A 167 -11.60 5.61 2.49
N HIS A 168 -12.60 4.72 2.57
CA HIS A 168 -13.43 4.55 3.77
C HIS A 168 -12.60 4.17 5.00
N ALA A 169 -11.61 3.28 4.86
CA ALA A 169 -10.69 2.90 5.93
C ALA A 169 -9.87 4.10 6.46
N ARG A 170 -9.37 4.98 5.59
CA ARG A 170 -8.70 6.24 5.99
C ARG A 170 -9.61 7.15 6.80
N TRP A 171 -10.89 7.19 6.49
CA TRP A 171 -11.90 7.94 7.26
C TRP A 171 -12.39 7.20 8.51
N LYS A 172 -11.80 6.04 8.82
CA LYS A 172 -12.19 5.16 9.93
C LYS A 172 -13.64 4.66 9.84
N ASP A 173 -14.22 4.68 8.65
CA ASP A 173 -15.52 4.11 8.33
C ASP A 173 -15.33 2.64 7.94
N TRP A 174 -15.19 1.81 8.98
CA TRP A 174 -14.83 0.40 8.79
C TRP A 174 -15.95 -0.42 8.17
N ASP A 175 -17.20 -0.11 8.49
CA ASP A 175 -18.35 -0.78 7.89
C ASP A 175 -18.49 -0.44 6.41
N GLY A 176 -18.33 0.82 6.04
CA GLY A 176 -18.26 1.25 4.64
C GLY A 176 -17.09 0.58 3.90
N ALA A 177 -15.91 0.51 4.53
CA ALA A 177 -14.76 -0.18 3.95
C ALA A 177 -15.03 -1.67 3.71
N CYS A 178 -15.64 -2.37 4.68
CA CYS A 178 -16.03 -3.76 4.55
C CYS A 178 -17.05 -3.97 3.42
N ALA A 179 -18.07 -3.10 3.31
CA ALA A 179 -19.07 -3.19 2.24
C ALA A 179 -18.43 -3.06 0.86
N TRP A 180 -17.46 -2.15 0.69
CA TRP A 180 -16.75 -2.00 -0.58
C TRP A 180 -15.80 -3.15 -0.89
N CYS A 181 -15.15 -3.76 0.12
CA CYS A 181 -14.40 -5.00 -0.06
C CYS A 181 -15.31 -6.14 -0.52
N GLN A 182 -16.49 -6.29 0.09
CA GLN A 182 -17.48 -7.28 -0.35
C GLN A 182 -17.95 -7.03 -1.79
N PHE A 183 -18.16 -5.77 -2.17
CA PHE A 183 -18.48 -5.41 -3.56
C PHE A 183 -17.34 -5.81 -4.51
N ALA A 184 -16.08 -5.51 -4.17
CA ALA A 184 -14.93 -5.90 -4.96
C ALA A 184 -14.80 -7.42 -5.12
N LEU A 185 -15.06 -8.20 -4.05
CA LEU A 185 -15.05 -9.66 -4.09
C LEU A 185 -16.22 -10.27 -4.86
N LYS A 186 -17.34 -9.55 -5.06
CA LYS A 186 -18.39 -9.98 -6.00
C LYS A 186 -17.94 -9.90 -7.44
N ILE A 187 -16.99 -9.02 -7.77
CA ILE A 187 -16.42 -8.89 -9.12
C ILE A 187 -15.34 -9.96 -9.34
N ASP A 188 -14.43 -10.11 -8.37
CA ASP A 188 -13.33 -11.08 -8.38
C ASP A 188 -13.18 -11.70 -6.99
N GLY A 189 -13.84 -12.85 -6.80
CA GLY A 189 -13.88 -13.56 -5.51
C GLY A 189 -12.55 -14.13 -5.05
N GLU A 190 -11.59 -14.32 -5.96
CA GLU A 190 -10.27 -14.88 -5.63
C GLU A 190 -9.17 -13.82 -5.47
N ASN A 191 -9.52 -12.55 -5.56
CA ASN A 191 -8.56 -11.45 -5.46
C ASN A 191 -7.91 -11.40 -4.07
N ARG A 192 -6.65 -11.79 -4.02
CA ARG A 192 -5.88 -11.90 -2.76
C ARG A 192 -5.68 -10.54 -2.08
N ASP A 193 -5.48 -9.46 -2.85
CA ASP A 193 -5.25 -8.13 -2.31
C ASP A 193 -6.52 -7.56 -1.69
N VAL A 194 -7.68 -7.81 -2.31
CA VAL A 194 -8.99 -7.44 -1.75
C VAL A 194 -9.28 -8.26 -0.49
N LYS A 195 -9.04 -9.59 -0.50
CA LYS A 195 -9.20 -10.44 0.70
C LYS A 195 -8.32 -9.96 1.86
N LYS A 196 -7.07 -9.56 1.58
CA LYS A 196 -6.16 -8.99 2.58
C LYS A 196 -6.69 -7.66 3.14
N THR A 197 -7.13 -6.76 2.26
CA THR A 197 -7.73 -5.47 2.67
C THR A 197 -9.00 -5.69 3.49
N PHE A 198 -9.83 -6.66 3.09
CA PHE A 198 -11.07 -6.99 3.81
C PHE A 198 -10.78 -7.55 5.20
N GLY A 199 -9.82 -8.49 5.33
CA GLY A 199 -9.39 -8.99 6.64
C GLY A 199 -8.92 -7.88 7.58
N PHE A 200 -8.14 -6.92 7.05
CA PHE A 200 -7.74 -5.73 7.81
C PHE A 200 -8.94 -4.88 8.25
N CYS A 201 -9.87 -4.58 7.34
CA CYS A 201 -11.06 -3.77 7.65
C CYS A 201 -11.97 -4.46 8.68
N LEU A 202 -12.17 -5.78 8.57
CA LEU A 202 -12.93 -6.58 9.53
C LEU A 202 -12.31 -6.53 10.92
N ALA A 203 -10.98 -6.69 11.01
CA ALA A 203 -10.26 -6.59 12.29
C ALA A 203 -10.43 -5.20 12.91
N ARG A 204 -10.30 -4.14 12.11
CA ARG A 204 -10.50 -2.75 12.57
C ARG A 204 -11.94 -2.44 12.94
N ALA A 205 -12.91 -3.17 12.38
CA ALA A 205 -14.31 -3.13 12.77
C ALA A 205 -14.63 -3.97 14.03
N GLY A 206 -13.63 -4.63 14.63
CA GLY A 206 -13.79 -5.50 15.79
C GLY A 206 -14.30 -6.91 15.47
N LYS A 207 -14.40 -7.27 14.18
CA LYS A 207 -14.88 -8.58 13.70
C LYS A 207 -13.71 -9.55 13.53
N TRP A 208 -13.08 -9.93 14.66
CA TRP A 208 -11.81 -10.66 14.68
C TRP A 208 -11.87 -12.05 14.06
N ASP A 209 -12.93 -12.80 14.34
CA ASP A 209 -13.12 -14.16 13.81
C ASP A 209 -13.32 -14.13 12.30
N GLU A 210 -14.12 -13.17 11.80
CA GLU A 210 -14.32 -12.99 10.36
C GLU A 210 -13.01 -12.55 9.67
N ALA A 211 -12.24 -11.66 10.31
CA ALA A 211 -10.94 -11.22 9.81
C ALA A 211 -9.97 -12.40 9.69
N PHE A 212 -9.86 -13.22 10.73
CA PHE A 212 -9.04 -14.42 10.74
C PHE A 212 -9.44 -15.39 9.64
N LEU A 213 -10.74 -15.72 9.51
CA LEU A 213 -11.25 -16.61 8.48
C LEU A 213 -10.98 -16.08 7.07
N MET A 214 -11.10 -14.78 6.87
CA MET A 214 -10.79 -14.15 5.58
C MET A 214 -9.29 -14.26 5.24
N LEU A 215 -8.41 -14.03 6.20
CA LEU A 215 -6.97 -14.15 6.01
C LEU A 215 -6.52 -15.59 5.77
N CYS A 216 -7.14 -16.58 6.42
CA CYS A 216 -6.85 -18.01 6.20
C CYS A 216 -7.14 -18.47 4.76
N GLN A 217 -7.97 -17.75 3.99
CA GLN A 217 -8.17 -18.06 2.58
C GLN A 217 -6.96 -17.76 1.70
N ILE A 218 -6.04 -16.91 2.17
CA ILE A 218 -4.91 -16.40 1.37
C ILE A 218 -3.54 -16.68 1.97
N MET A 219 -3.48 -17.13 3.22
CA MET A 219 -2.22 -17.41 3.93
C MET A 219 -2.41 -18.55 4.95
N PRO A 220 -1.30 -19.20 5.39
CA PRO A 220 -1.34 -20.22 6.45
C PRO A 220 -1.90 -19.68 7.77
N GLU A 221 -2.51 -20.56 8.57
CA GLU A 221 -3.14 -20.21 9.84
C GLU A 221 -2.21 -19.44 10.79
N ALA A 222 -0.98 -19.91 10.97
CA ALA A 222 -0.01 -19.23 11.84
C ALA A 222 0.23 -17.77 11.41
N GLN A 223 0.38 -17.53 10.12
CA GLN A 223 0.56 -16.18 9.58
C GLN A 223 -0.72 -15.32 9.72
N ALA A 224 -1.90 -15.90 9.51
CA ALA A 224 -3.17 -15.19 9.68
C ALA A 224 -3.35 -14.75 11.15
N ARG A 225 -3.09 -15.64 12.11
CA ARG A 225 -3.14 -15.33 13.54
C ARG A 225 -2.11 -14.27 13.94
N HIS A 226 -0.90 -14.36 13.42
CA HIS A 226 0.14 -13.35 13.63
C HIS A 226 -0.31 -11.96 13.16
N ASN A 227 -0.90 -11.86 11.96
CA ASN A 227 -1.40 -10.59 11.43
C ASN A 227 -2.55 -10.02 12.27
N VAL A 228 -3.47 -10.87 12.75
CA VAL A 228 -4.53 -10.46 13.67
C VAL A 228 -3.94 -9.98 14.99
N ALA A 229 -2.91 -10.67 15.52
CA ALA A 229 -2.22 -10.25 16.73
C ALA A 229 -1.61 -8.85 16.60
N GLY A 230 -0.94 -8.57 15.49
CA GLY A 230 -0.40 -7.24 15.22
C GLY A 230 -1.48 -6.14 15.22
N LEU A 231 -2.64 -6.43 14.62
CA LEU A 231 -3.76 -5.47 14.62
C LEU A 231 -4.36 -5.26 16.02
N LEU A 232 -4.47 -6.33 16.82
CA LEU A 232 -4.93 -6.26 18.21
C LEU A 232 -3.98 -5.41 19.06
N ASP A 233 -2.68 -5.60 18.92
CA ASP A 233 -1.69 -4.82 19.67
C ASP A 233 -1.74 -3.33 19.30
N HIS A 234 -1.82 -3.00 18.01
CA HIS A 234 -2.03 -1.62 17.54
C HIS A 234 -3.31 -0.97 18.08
N MET A 235 -4.29 -1.75 18.52
CA MET A 235 -5.51 -1.27 19.16
C MET A 235 -5.41 -1.28 20.70
N GLY A 236 -4.23 -1.57 21.26
CA GLY A 236 -4.00 -1.63 22.68
C GLY A 236 -4.53 -2.91 23.37
N GLN A 237 -4.98 -3.89 22.58
CA GLN A 237 -5.50 -5.17 23.09
C GLN A 237 -4.36 -6.20 23.22
N THR A 238 -3.34 -5.86 24.00
CA THR A 238 -2.09 -6.64 24.10
C THR A 238 -2.31 -8.08 24.57
N GLU A 239 -3.22 -8.32 25.53
CA GLU A 239 -3.48 -9.69 26.01
C GLU A 239 -4.17 -10.56 24.94
N ALA A 240 -5.11 -9.99 24.19
CA ALA A 240 -5.72 -10.69 23.06
C ALA A 240 -4.69 -10.94 21.93
N SER A 241 -3.77 -10.01 21.71
CA SER A 241 -2.64 -10.19 20.81
C SER A 241 -1.77 -11.36 21.21
N LYS A 242 -1.35 -11.45 22.47
CA LYS A 242 -0.57 -12.58 23.01
C LYS A 242 -1.28 -13.93 22.79
N GLN A 243 -2.60 -13.96 23.05
CA GLN A 243 -3.39 -15.18 22.82
C GLN A 243 -3.35 -15.61 21.34
N GLN A 244 -3.49 -14.67 20.39
CA GLN A 244 -3.39 -14.99 18.97
C GLN A 244 -1.99 -15.46 18.58
N LEU A 245 -0.93 -14.88 19.15
CA LEU A 245 0.45 -15.34 18.92
C LEU A 245 0.68 -16.77 19.46
N GLN A 246 0.16 -17.09 20.64
CA GLN A 246 0.22 -18.45 21.19
C GLN A 246 -0.53 -19.46 20.31
N LEU A 247 -1.69 -19.06 19.76
CA LEU A 247 -2.44 -19.89 18.81
C LEU A 247 -1.69 -20.04 17.49
N ALA A 248 -1.00 -18.99 17.01
CA ALA A 248 -0.14 -19.07 15.84
C ALA A 248 0.98 -20.10 16.02
N LEU A 249 1.63 -20.10 17.21
CA LEU A 249 2.69 -21.05 17.56
C LEU A 249 2.19 -22.48 17.82
N ARG A 250 0.91 -22.64 18.15
CA ARG A 250 0.29 -23.99 18.18
C ARG A 250 0.06 -24.53 16.78
N ALA A 251 -0.32 -23.66 15.83
CA ALA A 251 -0.51 -24.03 14.44
C ALA A 251 0.80 -24.28 13.70
N ASP A 252 1.85 -23.50 14.01
CA ASP A 252 3.22 -23.68 13.51
C ASP A 252 4.22 -23.31 14.60
N PRO A 253 4.76 -24.32 15.34
CA PRO A 253 5.75 -24.08 16.38
C PRO A 253 7.06 -23.45 15.90
N GLY A 254 7.37 -23.57 14.59
CA GLY A 254 8.56 -23.00 13.97
C GLY A 254 8.40 -21.57 13.46
N PHE A 255 7.23 -20.95 13.62
CA PHE A 255 6.95 -19.63 13.04
C PHE A 255 7.65 -18.51 13.81
N GLN A 256 8.90 -18.21 13.41
CA GLN A 256 9.79 -17.25 14.08
C GLN A 256 9.18 -15.84 14.28
N PRO A 257 8.40 -15.26 13.33
CA PRO A 257 7.81 -13.94 13.57
C PRO A 257 6.94 -13.88 14.82
N SER A 258 6.15 -14.95 15.11
CA SER A 258 5.29 -14.98 16.31
C SER A 258 6.09 -15.16 17.58
N HIS A 259 7.19 -15.93 17.57
CA HIS A 259 8.11 -16.03 18.71
C HIS A 259 8.72 -14.67 19.06
N ALA A 260 9.25 -13.96 18.03
CA ALA A 260 9.86 -12.66 18.24
C ALA A 260 8.86 -11.63 18.79
N PHE A 261 7.66 -11.58 18.21
CA PHE A 261 6.64 -10.63 18.62
C PHE A 261 6.09 -10.95 20.03
N LEU A 262 5.90 -12.22 20.37
CA LEU A 262 5.49 -12.60 21.72
C LEU A 262 6.55 -12.22 22.76
N ALA A 263 7.83 -12.46 22.48
CA ALA A 263 8.93 -12.05 23.34
C ALA A 263 9.00 -10.52 23.52
N GLU A 264 8.70 -9.75 22.46
CA GLU A 264 8.60 -8.28 22.54
C GLU A 264 7.47 -7.84 23.49
N LEU A 265 6.29 -8.47 23.38
CA LEU A 265 5.13 -8.14 24.24
C LEU A 265 5.29 -8.62 25.69
N GLU A 266 6.11 -9.63 25.96
CA GLU A 266 6.41 -10.16 27.29
C GLU A 266 7.64 -9.49 27.92
N GLY A 267 8.49 -8.88 27.10
CA GLY A 267 9.68 -8.19 27.57
C GLY A 267 9.38 -6.94 28.40
N PRO A 268 10.35 -6.45 29.18
CA PRO A 268 10.18 -5.17 29.86
C PRO A 268 9.90 -4.09 28.80
N ARG A 269 8.72 -3.47 28.88
CA ARG A 269 8.38 -2.35 27.98
C ARG A 269 9.50 -1.34 28.05
N ARG A 270 10.27 -1.17 26.98
CA ARG A 270 11.21 -0.06 26.87
C ARG A 270 10.39 1.19 27.07
N ALA A 271 10.63 1.89 28.17
CA ALA A 271 10.06 3.21 28.39
C ALA A 271 10.42 4.04 27.14
N VAL A 272 9.42 4.44 26.37
CA VAL A 272 9.62 5.40 25.27
C VAL A 272 10.01 6.68 25.98
N THR A 273 11.30 6.92 26.09
CA THR A 273 11.82 8.22 26.50
C THR A 273 11.50 9.17 25.37
N ASP A 274 10.66 10.14 25.65
CA ASP A 274 10.48 11.36 24.88
C ASP A 274 11.88 11.99 24.60
N PRO A 275 12.09 12.65 23.45
CA PRO A 275 13.35 13.33 23.15
C PRO A 275 13.80 14.33 24.23
N SER A 276 12.93 14.72 25.13
CA SER A 276 13.25 15.55 26.32
C SER A 276 13.76 14.79 27.55
N GLY A 277 13.82 13.43 27.50
CA GLY A 277 14.36 12.62 28.60
C GLY A 277 13.42 12.45 29.80
N GLU A 278 12.19 12.93 29.75
CA GLU A 278 11.21 12.75 30.82
C GLU A 278 10.43 11.42 30.66
N LEU A 279 10.40 10.64 31.76
CA LEU A 279 9.60 9.44 31.92
C LEU A 279 8.11 9.81 31.97
N ARG A 280 7.40 9.72 30.85
CA ARG A 280 5.94 9.73 30.89
C ARG A 280 5.45 8.43 31.51
N GLN A 281 5.03 8.49 32.78
CA GLN A 281 4.14 7.50 33.35
C GLN A 281 2.83 7.56 32.56
N VAL A 282 2.55 6.53 31.77
CA VAL A 282 1.23 6.34 31.14
C VAL A 282 0.27 6.06 32.28
N GLY A 283 -0.45 7.12 32.67
CA GLY A 283 -1.34 7.14 33.79
C GLY A 283 -2.40 6.05 33.69
N ALA A 284 -2.60 5.37 34.80
CA ALA A 284 -3.75 4.54 35.06
C ALA A 284 -5.02 5.34 34.73
N LEU A 285 -5.87 4.76 33.86
CA LEU A 285 -7.23 5.25 33.62
C LEU A 285 -7.95 5.29 34.97
N GLN A 286 -8.21 6.49 35.51
CA GLN A 286 -9.11 6.66 36.62
C GLN A 286 -10.53 6.31 36.14
N PRO A 287 -11.29 5.51 36.88
CA PRO A 287 -12.71 5.31 36.59
C PRO A 287 -13.44 6.65 36.71
N ALA A 288 -14.25 6.93 35.71
CA ALA A 288 -15.13 8.12 35.70
C ALA A 288 -16.15 8.02 36.85
N PRO A 289 -16.59 9.18 37.42
CA PRO A 289 -17.53 9.25 38.52
C PRO A 289 -18.93 8.79 38.14
#